data_0fc756bcd009cbc8aee4481e607e1bb8
#
_entry.id   0fc756bcd009cbc8aee4481e607e1bb8
#
_cell.length_a   1.000
_cell.length_b   1.000
_cell.length_c   1.000
_cell.angle_alpha   90.00
_cell.angle_beta   90.00
_cell.angle_gamma   90.00
#
_symmetry.space_group_name_H-M   'P 1'
#
loop_
_entity.id
_entity.type
_entity.pdbx_description
1 polymer ?
#
loop_
_entity_poly.entity_id
_entity_poly.type
_entity_poly.pdbx_seq_one_letter_code
_entity_poly.pdbx_strand_id
1 'polypeptide(L)'
;MSYIISYVGAGGKTSSIYQDAAAFVNEGKKVMITTTTHMYVPKDRVFIDGREKSCEKLREEVAGILKKNGICVCGTILSDNKKTEIYAVGKCAGNDAVEEQQKMESEKFKTLSIKQLTAVCKEADVVLIEADGAAHKAAKAPEAWEPAVYAQSNKVVIVMG
;
A
#
# COMPACT_ATOMS: atom_id res chain seq x y z
N MET A 1 -6.69 -18.35 -9.12
CA MET A 1 -7.52 -17.32 -8.45
C MET A 1 -6.66 -16.70 -7.37
N SER A 2 -6.59 -15.37 -7.32
CA SER A 2 -5.71 -14.66 -6.38
C SER A 2 -6.25 -14.75 -4.96
N TYR A 3 -5.37 -14.90 -3.97
CA TYR A 3 -5.74 -14.83 -2.56
C TYR A 3 -5.63 -13.39 -2.06
N ILE A 4 -6.76 -12.79 -1.69
CA ILE A 4 -6.86 -11.37 -1.36
C ILE A 4 -7.03 -11.19 0.14
N ILE A 5 -6.15 -10.40 0.76
CA ILE A 5 -6.15 -10.09 2.20
C ILE A 5 -6.32 -8.60 2.38
N SER A 6 -7.36 -8.19 3.12
CA SER A 6 -7.56 -6.79 3.54
C SER A 6 -7.11 -6.58 4.97
N TYR A 7 -6.35 -5.51 5.21
CA TYR A 7 -5.84 -5.10 6.53
C TYR A 7 -6.61 -3.88 7.02
N VAL A 8 -7.22 -4.02 8.18
CA VAL A 8 -8.01 -2.97 8.85
C VAL A 8 -7.46 -2.71 10.25
N GLY A 9 -7.89 -1.64 10.90
CA GLY A 9 -7.57 -1.35 12.30
C GLY A 9 -6.58 -0.20 12.49
N ALA A 10 -6.06 -0.05 13.71
CA ALA A 10 -5.33 1.11 14.18
C ALA A 10 -3.83 0.86 14.26
N GLY A 11 -3.05 1.63 13.51
CA GLY A 11 -1.58 1.61 13.56
C GLY A 11 -0.93 0.34 13.00
N GLY A 12 0.27 0.43 12.44
CA GLY A 12 1.07 -0.73 12.04
C GLY A 12 0.62 -1.51 10.81
N LYS A 13 -0.51 -1.17 10.16
CA LYS A 13 -1.03 -1.89 8.97
C LYS A 13 0.00 -1.99 7.85
N THR A 14 0.59 -0.88 7.47
CA THR A 14 1.59 -0.83 6.40
C THR A 14 2.79 -1.74 6.72
N SER A 15 3.27 -1.73 7.98
CA SER A 15 4.35 -2.62 8.42
C SER A 15 3.96 -4.09 8.35
N SER A 16 2.75 -4.45 8.81
CA SER A 16 2.22 -5.81 8.74
C SER A 16 2.09 -6.28 7.29
N ILE A 17 1.58 -5.43 6.40
CA ILE A 17 1.47 -5.71 4.96
C ILE A 17 2.84 -6.04 4.37
N TYR A 18 3.88 -5.24 4.67
CA TYR A 18 5.22 -5.47 4.14
C TYR A 18 5.89 -6.71 4.73
N GLN A 19 5.64 -7.05 5.98
CA GLN A 19 6.11 -8.31 6.59
C GLN A 19 5.48 -9.54 5.91
N ASP A 20 4.15 -9.54 5.74
CA ASP A 20 3.45 -10.63 5.08
C ASP A 20 3.84 -10.72 3.60
N ALA A 21 4.00 -9.58 2.92
CA ALA A 21 4.47 -9.55 1.54
C ALA A 21 5.85 -10.22 1.40
N ALA A 22 6.79 -9.93 2.30
CA ALA A 22 8.10 -10.56 2.29
C ALA A 22 8.01 -12.08 2.51
N ALA A 23 7.15 -12.54 3.42
CA ALA A 23 6.93 -13.96 3.65
C ALA A 23 6.39 -14.67 2.39
N PHE A 24 5.36 -14.11 1.74
CA PHE A 24 4.79 -14.67 0.52
C PHE A 24 5.78 -14.67 -0.66
N VAL A 25 6.57 -13.61 -0.81
CA VAL A 25 7.64 -13.57 -1.83
C VAL A 25 8.68 -14.65 -1.58
N ASN A 26 9.07 -14.88 -0.32
CA ASN A 26 10.00 -15.97 0.04
C ASN A 26 9.42 -17.36 -0.25
N GLU A 27 8.10 -17.50 -0.26
CA GLU A 27 7.41 -18.71 -0.71
C GLU A 27 7.30 -18.82 -2.25
N GLY A 28 7.87 -17.89 -2.99
CA GLY A 28 7.83 -17.83 -4.45
C GLY A 28 6.52 -17.32 -5.03
N LYS A 29 5.67 -16.68 -4.23
CA LYS A 29 4.41 -16.10 -4.68
C LYS A 29 4.63 -14.72 -5.31
N LYS A 30 3.83 -14.40 -6.33
CA LYS A 30 3.72 -13.06 -6.91
C LYS A 30 2.77 -12.22 -6.05
N VAL A 31 3.29 -11.15 -5.46
CA VAL A 31 2.57 -10.32 -4.48
C VAL A 31 2.30 -8.93 -5.03
N MET A 32 1.05 -8.50 -5.00
CA MET A 32 0.66 -7.12 -5.28
C MET A 32 0.15 -6.45 -3.99
N ILE A 33 0.63 -5.24 -3.73
CA ILE A 33 0.16 -4.39 -2.62
C ILE A 33 -0.63 -3.23 -3.21
N THR A 34 -1.76 -2.91 -2.61
CA THR A 34 -2.60 -1.77 -2.98
C THR A 34 -3.39 -1.25 -1.78
N THR A 35 -4.27 -0.28 -2.00
CA THR A 35 -5.13 0.28 -0.96
C THR A 35 -6.53 0.54 -1.49
N THR A 36 -7.54 0.49 -0.62
CA THR A 36 -8.88 1.03 -0.88
C THR A 36 -9.06 2.44 -0.31
N THR A 37 -8.05 2.95 0.38
CA THR A 37 -8.01 4.31 0.96
C THR A 37 -6.82 5.10 0.40
N HIS A 38 -5.80 5.35 1.20
CA HIS A 38 -4.59 6.07 0.81
C HIS A 38 -3.36 5.43 1.45
N MET A 39 -2.27 5.32 0.68
CA MET A 39 -0.95 4.91 1.17
C MET A 39 0.12 5.87 0.66
N TYR A 40 1.30 5.83 1.26
CA TYR A 40 2.49 6.50 0.72
C TYR A 40 3.11 5.66 -0.39
N VAL A 41 3.57 6.34 -1.45
CA VAL A 41 4.36 5.69 -2.51
C VAL A 41 5.66 5.16 -1.90
N PRO A 42 5.95 3.87 -2.03
CA PRO A 42 7.18 3.30 -1.48
C PRO A 42 8.41 3.83 -2.22
N LYS A 43 9.51 4.02 -1.50
CA LYS A 43 10.79 4.48 -2.08
C LYS A 43 11.68 3.32 -2.54
N ASP A 44 11.51 2.16 -1.94
CA ASP A 44 12.36 0.97 -2.10
C ASP A 44 11.73 -0.14 -2.95
N ARG A 45 10.55 0.12 -3.54
CA ARG A 45 9.78 -0.87 -4.31
C ARG A 45 9.22 -0.27 -5.58
N VAL A 46 8.94 -1.12 -6.56
CA VAL A 46 8.33 -0.69 -7.82
C VAL A 46 6.88 -0.30 -7.56
N PHE A 47 6.56 0.95 -7.87
CA PHE A 47 5.20 1.49 -7.85
C PHE A 47 4.68 1.64 -9.28
N ILE A 48 3.45 1.20 -9.51
CA ILE A 48 2.76 1.30 -10.79
C ILE A 48 1.58 2.25 -10.63
N ASP A 49 1.65 3.39 -11.33
CA ASP A 49 0.57 4.36 -11.36
C ASP A 49 -0.49 3.97 -12.40
N GLY A 50 -1.71 3.79 -11.95
CA GLY A 50 -2.85 3.43 -12.80
C GLY A 50 -3.55 4.59 -13.50
N ARG A 51 -3.08 5.85 -13.32
CA ARG A 51 -3.69 7.01 -13.99
C ARG A 51 -3.63 6.85 -15.50
N GLU A 52 -4.72 7.24 -16.18
CA GLU A 52 -4.80 7.29 -17.64
C GLU A 52 -4.46 5.97 -18.36
N LYS A 53 -4.42 4.85 -17.63
CA LYS A 53 -4.17 3.52 -18.19
C LYS A 53 -5.47 2.74 -18.36
N SER A 54 -5.59 2.06 -19.51
CA SER A 54 -6.63 1.04 -19.69
C SER A 54 -6.40 -0.14 -18.77
N CYS A 55 -7.44 -0.93 -18.52
CA CYS A 55 -7.30 -2.15 -17.70
C CYS A 55 -6.29 -3.13 -18.31
N GLU A 56 -6.27 -3.28 -19.62
CA GLU A 56 -5.37 -4.17 -20.35
C GLU A 56 -3.90 -3.74 -20.17
N LYS A 57 -3.60 -2.46 -20.45
CA LYS A 57 -2.26 -1.91 -20.31
C LYS A 57 -1.74 -2.02 -18.89
N LEU A 58 -2.60 -1.73 -17.89
CA LEU A 58 -2.24 -1.83 -16.49
C LEU A 58 -1.97 -3.29 -16.08
N ARG A 59 -2.77 -4.24 -16.57
CA ARG A 59 -2.57 -5.68 -16.34
C ARG A 59 -1.23 -6.16 -16.90
N GLU A 60 -0.91 -5.81 -18.15
CA GLU A 60 0.35 -6.19 -18.79
C GLU A 60 1.55 -5.66 -17.99
N GLU A 61 1.50 -4.41 -17.55
CA GLU A 61 2.55 -3.80 -16.76
C GLU A 61 2.72 -4.49 -15.39
N VAL A 62 1.61 -4.72 -14.67
CA VAL A 62 1.62 -5.45 -13.38
C VAL A 62 2.17 -6.87 -13.58
N ALA A 63 1.70 -7.60 -14.58
CA ALA A 63 2.17 -8.97 -14.87
C ALA A 63 3.67 -8.99 -15.18
N GLY A 64 4.16 -8.04 -15.98
CA GLY A 64 5.58 -7.91 -16.32
C GLY A 64 6.45 -7.65 -15.09
N ILE A 65 6.06 -6.72 -14.23
CA ILE A 65 6.78 -6.41 -12.99
C ILE A 65 6.74 -7.58 -12.01
N LEU A 66 5.58 -8.20 -11.81
CA LEU A 66 5.46 -9.37 -10.93
C LEU A 66 6.31 -10.56 -11.40
N LYS A 67 6.41 -10.78 -12.71
CA LYS A 67 7.28 -11.81 -13.29
C LYS A 67 8.76 -11.53 -13.01
N LYS A 68 9.17 -10.26 -13.06
CA LYS A 68 10.57 -9.84 -12.88
C LYS A 68 10.98 -9.72 -11.42
N ASN A 69 10.13 -9.11 -10.60
CA ASN A 69 10.48 -8.66 -9.25
C ASN A 69 9.78 -9.46 -8.15
N GLY A 70 8.77 -10.27 -8.47
CA GLY A 70 7.97 -11.01 -7.48
C GLY A 70 6.98 -10.14 -6.72
N ILE A 71 7.18 -8.83 -6.68
CA ILE A 71 6.36 -7.89 -5.90
C ILE A 71 6.22 -6.55 -6.63
N CYS A 72 5.04 -5.93 -6.51
CA CYS A 72 4.82 -4.52 -6.88
C CYS A 72 3.80 -3.85 -5.96
N VAL A 73 3.80 -2.53 -5.97
CA VAL A 73 2.75 -1.68 -5.36
C VAL A 73 2.00 -0.98 -6.49
N CYS A 74 0.67 -0.97 -6.43
CA CYS A 74 -0.14 -0.40 -7.50
C CYS A 74 -1.26 0.48 -6.94
N GLY A 75 -1.47 1.64 -7.56
CA GLY A 75 -2.51 2.58 -7.16
C GLY A 75 -2.59 3.77 -8.09
N THR A 76 -3.31 4.81 -7.69
CA THR A 76 -3.47 6.06 -8.44
C THR A 76 -2.84 7.20 -7.66
N ILE A 77 -1.78 7.83 -8.18
CA ILE A 77 -1.15 8.99 -7.51
C ILE A 77 -2.17 10.12 -7.36
N LEU A 78 -2.18 10.74 -6.18
CA LEU A 78 -2.97 11.93 -5.92
C LEU A 78 -2.31 13.12 -6.60
N SER A 79 -3.00 13.73 -7.56
CA SER A 79 -2.50 14.89 -8.33
C SER A 79 -2.48 16.21 -7.53
N ASP A 80 -3.02 16.22 -6.33
CA ASP A 80 -2.98 17.40 -5.48
C ASP A 80 -1.61 17.55 -4.84
N ASN A 81 -0.95 18.68 -5.14
CA ASN A 81 0.34 19.14 -4.61
C ASN A 81 0.37 19.36 -3.07
N LYS A 82 -0.43 18.65 -2.30
CA LYS A 82 -0.27 18.56 -0.85
C LYS A 82 0.78 17.49 -0.54
N LYS A 83 2.04 17.86 -0.78
CA LYS A 83 3.18 17.13 -0.24
C LYS A 83 3.02 17.07 1.27
N THR A 84 2.80 15.89 1.80
CA THR A 84 2.74 15.70 3.25
C THR A 84 4.16 15.66 3.77
N GLU A 85 4.52 16.64 4.58
CA GLU A 85 5.82 16.69 5.25
C GLU A 85 5.89 15.59 6.30
N ILE A 86 6.80 14.64 6.14
CA ILE A 86 7.10 13.64 7.15
C ILE A 86 8.44 14.04 7.77
N TYR A 87 8.42 14.31 9.06
CA TYR A 87 9.63 14.51 9.85
C TYR A 87 10.12 13.14 10.32
N ALA A 88 11.27 12.70 9.80
CA ALA A 88 11.97 11.56 10.36
C ALA A 88 12.74 11.99 11.60
N VAL A 89 12.29 11.57 12.77
CA VAL A 89 13.06 11.76 14.02
C VAL A 89 14.16 10.71 14.05
N GLY A 90 15.37 11.10 13.62
CA GLY A 90 16.57 10.29 13.81
C GLY A 90 17.00 10.35 15.27
N LYS A 91 17.08 9.19 15.95
CA LYS A 91 17.78 9.09 17.23
C LYS A 91 19.29 9.19 16.94
N CYS A 92 19.89 10.34 17.19
CA CYS A 92 21.33 10.47 17.29
C CYS A 92 21.75 10.48 18.76
N ALA A 93 22.54 9.48 19.15
CA ALA A 93 23.31 9.54 20.38
C ALA A 93 24.62 10.30 20.09
N GLY A 94 24.83 11.45 20.74
CA GLY A 94 26.12 12.15 20.71
C GLY A 94 26.02 13.65 20.43
N ASN A 95 26.72 14.42 21.24
CA ASN A 95 26.71 15.86 21.41
C ASN A 95 26.94 16.66 20.11
N ASP A 96 26.27 17.83 20.03
CA ASP A 96 26.56 19.00 19.17
C ASP A 96 26.48 18.82 17.65
N ALA A 97 25.36 18.23 17.17
CA ALA A 97 24.99 18.32 15.76
C ALA A 97 23.73 19.17 15.60
N VAL A 98 23.83 20.23 14.82
CA VAL A 98 22.69 20.98 14.29
C VAL A 98 21.82 19.97 13.52
N GLU A 99 20.60 19.71 14.02
CA GLU A 99 19.65 18.83 13.33
C GLU A 99 19.25 19.47 11.99
N GLU A 100 19.91 19.08 10.90
CA GLU A 100 19.32 19.26 9.57
C GLU A 100 18.10 18.37 9.47
N GLN A 101 16.94 18.94 9.70
CA GLN A 101 15.65 18.29 9.41
C GLN A 101 15.53 18.11 7.90
N GLN A 102 15.93 16.95 7.37
CA GLN A 102 15.69 16.61 5.98
C GLN A 102 14.19 16.43 5.77
N LYS A 103 13.57 17.44 5.15
CA LYS A 103 12.19 17.42 4.71
C LYS A 103 12.04 16.38 3.60
N MET A 104 11.57 15.17 3.95
CA MET A 104 11.31 14.12 2.98
C MET A 104 9.93 14.31 2.36
N GLU A 105 9.91 14.79 1.13
CA GLU A 105 8.68 14.83 0.34
C GLU A 105 8.25 13.40 -0.02
N SER A 106 7.08 12.97 0.44
CA SER A 106 6.50 11.68 0.08
C SER A 106 5.15 11.87 -0.61
N GLU A 107 5.02 11.29 -1.79
CA GLU A 107 3.77 11.27 -2.51
C GLU A 107 2.81 10.23 -1.92
N LYS A 108 1.51 10.53 -1.97
CA LYS A 108 0.46 9.58 -1.61
C LYS A 108 -0.25 9.08 -2.87
N PHE A 109 -0.71 7.85 -2.79
CA PHE A 109 -1.61 7.28 -3.78
C PHE A 109 -2.90 6.79 -3.13
N LYS A 110 -3.94 6.71 -3.92
CA LYS A 110 -5.27 6.18 -3.57
C LYS A 110 -5.58 4.90 -4.35
N THR A 111 -6.73 4.34 -4.07
CA THR A 111 -7.24 3.15 -4.78
C THR A 111 -7.27 3.34 -6.30
N LEU A 112 -7.10 2.23 -7.01
CA LEU A 112 -7.47 2.12 -8.42
C LEU A 112 -9.00 2.18 -8.58
N SER A 113 -9.49 2.45 -9.80
CA SER A 113 -10.90 2.20 -10.09
C SER A 113 -11.23 0.72 -9.88
N ILE A 114 -12.48 0.41 -9.51
CA ILE A 114 -12.91 -0.98 -9.28
C ILE A 114 -12.61 -1.88 -10.48
N LYS A 115 -12.81 -1.39 -11.69
CA LYS A 115 -12.52 -2.14 -12.93
C LYS A 115 -11.03 -2.47 -13.04
N GLN A 116 -10.15 -1.50 -12.80
CA GLN A 116 -8.70 -1.68 -12.82
C GLN A 116 -8.26 -2.63 -11.71
N LEU A 117 -8.73 -2.41 -10.47
CA LEU A 117 -8.37 -3.27 -9.32
C LEU A 117 -8.76 -4.73 -9.59
N THR A 118 -9.99 -4.98 -10.03
CA THR A 118 -10.45 -6.33 -10.38
C THR A 118 -9.63 -6.96 -11.51
N ALA A 119 -9.19 -6.16 -12.48
CA ALA A 119 -8.37 -6.62 -13.59
C ALA A 119 -6.97 -7.03 -13.12
N VAL A 120 -6.27 -6.18 -12.35
CA VAL A 120 -4.89 -6.41 -11.91
C VAL A 120 -4.77 -7.47 -10.82
N CYS A 121 -5.79 -7.63 -9.98
CA CYS A 121 -5.80 -8.70 -8.97
C CYS A 121 -5.54 -10.09 -9.58
N LYS A 122 -5.97 -10.33 -10.81
CA LYS A 122 -5.81 -11.62 -11.50
C LYS A 122 -4.36 -11.96 -11.85
N GLU A 123 -3.46 -10.99 -11.84
CA GLU A 123 -2.05 -11.16 -12.24
C GLU A 123 -1.13 -11.58 -11.07
N ALA A 124 -1.62 -11.44 -9.83
CA ALA A 124 -0.89 -11.81 -8.61
C ALA A 124 -1.41 -13.12 -8.00
N ASP A 125 -0.55 -13.86 -7.31
CA ASP A 125 -0.96 -15.02 -6.50
C ASP A 125 -1.59 -14.53 -5.19
N VAL A 126 -1.03 -13.46 -4.60
CA VAL A 126 -1.51 -12.83 -3.38
C VAL A 126 -1.66 -11.33 -3.57
N VAL A 127 -2.77 -10.78 -3.10
CA VAL A 127 -3.04 -9.34 -3.08
C VAL A 127 -3.24 -8.87 -1.64
N LEU A 128 -2.44 -7.91 -1.21
CA LEU A 128 -2.51 -7.31 0.12
C LEU A 128 -3.07 -5.90 0.00
N ILE A 129 -4.14 -5.62 0.72
CA ILE A 129 -4.90 -4.35 0.60
C ILE A 129 -4.91 -3.63 1.93
N GLU A 130 -4.38 -2.41 1.99
CA GLU A 130 -4.64 -1.52 3.12
C GLU A 130 -6.05 -0.93 2.97
N ALA A 131 -6.95 -1.35 3.87
CA ALA A 131 -8.38 -1.13 3.71
C ALA A 131 -9.00 -0.19 4.74
N ASP A 132 -8.22 0.51 5.54
CA ASP A 132 -8.69 1.50 6.50
C ASP A 132 -7.61 2.52 6.81
N GLY A 133 -7.94 3.79 6.60
CA GLY A 133 -7.07 4.92 6.91
C GLY A 133 -7.26 5.38 8.36
N ALA A 134 -6.63 4.72 9.32
CA ALA A 134 -6.70 5.13 10.73
C ALA A 134 -5.86 6.37 11.04
N ALA A 135 -6.00 7.47 10.37
CA ALA A 135 -5.43 8.80 10.63
C ALA A 135 -4.58 8.94 11.94
N HIS A 136 -3.59 8.05 12.14
CA HIS A 136 -2.69 7.97 13.31
C HIS A 136 -3.36 7.84 14.70
N LYS A 137 -4.60 7.34 14.78
CA LYS A 137 -5.28 7.10 16.04
C LYS A 137 -5.09 5.65 16.48
N ALA A 138 -4.74 5.45 17.76
CA ALA A 138 -4.50 4.13 18.35
C ALA A 138 -5.75 3.25 18.42
N ALA A 139 -6.93 3.82 18.40
CA ALA A 139 -8.22 3.13 18.26
C ALA A 139 -9.21 4.04 17.53
N LYS A 140 -9.96 3.50 16.59
CA LYS A 140 -11.03 4.19 15.88
C LYS A 140 -12.29 3.33 15.91
N ALA A 141 -13.39 3.90 16.38
CA ALA A 141 -14.70 3.30 16.14
C ALA A 141 -15.00 3.40 14.63
N PRO A 142 -15.35 2.30 13.94
CA PRO A 142 -15.67 2.35 12.52
C PRO A 142 -16.91 3.24 12.30
N GLU A 143 -16.81 4.12 11.31
CA GLU A 143 -17.98 4.86 10.84
C GLU A 143 -18.80 4.00 9.87
N ALA A 144 -20.03 4.43 9.54
CA ALA A 144 -20.97 3.61 8.75
C ALA A 144 -20.45 3.17 7.36
N TRP A 145 -19.36 3.80 6.85
CA TRP A 145 -18.67 3.47 5.59
C TRP A 145 -17.30 2.80 5.77
N GLU A 146 -16.89 2.53 7.01
CA GLU A 146 -15.62 1.89 7.33
C GLU A 146 -15.84 0.51 7.98
N PRO A 147 -14.89 -0.41 7.79
CA PRO A 147 -13.70 -0.35 6.95
C PRO A 147 -14.02 -0.52 5.46
N ALA A 148 -13.26 0.18 4.60
CA ALA A 148 -13.38 0.06 3.14
C ALA A 148 -12.79 -1.29 2.62
N VAL A 149 -13.28 -2.40 3.16
CA VAL A 149 -12.85 -3.74 2.79
C VAL A 149 -13.25 -4.04 1.36
N TYR A 150 -12.30 -4.53 0.57
CA TYR A 150 -12.60 -4.95 -0.78
C TYR A 150 -13.53 -6.17 -0.78
N ALA A 151 -14.66 -6.10 -1.50
CA ALA A 151 -15.72 -7.09 -1.44
C ALA A 151 -15.29 -8.53 -1.83
N GLN A 152 -14.19 -8.66 -2.59
CA GLN A 152 -13.64 -9.96 -3.00
C GLN A 152 -12.50 -10.46 -2.06
N SER A 153 -12.31 -9.85 -0.89
CA SER A 153 -11.30 -10.29 0.07
C SER A 153 -11.62 -11.67 0.61
N ASN A 154 -10.63 -12.56 0.55
CA ASN A 154 -10.71 -13.90 1.13
C ASN A 154 -10.46 -13.90 2.64
N LYS A 155 -9.71 -12.90 3.13
CA LYS A 155 -9.33 -12.75 4.54
C LYS A 155 -9.31 -11.27 4.93
N VAL A 156 -9.71 -10.98 6.15
CA VAL A 156 -9.55 -9.67 6.78
C VAL A 156 -8.65 -9.83 8.01
N VAL A 157 -7.60 -9.03 8.07
CA VAL A 157 -6.66 -8.96 9.20
C VAL A 157 -6.92 -7.68 9.96
N ILE A 158 -7.19 -7.80 11.26
CA ILE A 158 -7.35 -6.66 12.16
C ILE A 158 -6.02 -6.40 12.83
N VAL A 159 -5.42 -5.26 12.55
CA VAL A 159 -4.16 -4.82 13.17
C VAL A 159 -4.48 -3.91 14.34
N MET A 160 -4.05 -4.32 15.54
CA MET A 160 -4.14 -3.53 16.76
C MET A 160 -2.76 -2.96 17.06
N GLY A 161 -2.67 -1.64 17.09
CA GLY A 161 -1.42 -0.93 17.41
C GLY A 161 -1.26 -0.70 18.92
#